data_4f742bd78da115d9cda70d81ca4040a8
#
_entry.id   4f742bd78da115d9cda70d81ca4040a8
#
_cell.length_a   1.000
_cell.length_b   1.000
_cell.length_c   1.000
_cell.angle_alpha   90.00
_cell.angle_beta   90.00
_cell.angle_gamma   90.00
#
_symmetry.space_group_name_H-M   'P 1'
#
loop_
_entity.id
_entity.type
_entity.pdbx_description
1 polymer ?
#
loop_
_entity_poly.entity_id
_entity_poly.type
_entity_poly.pdbx_seq_one_letter_code
_entity_poly.pdbx_strand_id
1 'polypeptide(L)'
;MHAGVMTQAAEFWNTAYDDDTAPWVIGEPQPAIVEVERAGLIRGRVLDVGTGAGEHTIALTALGYDVLGIDLSPSAVEYARRNAAAKGVPAARFRVADAVRLGADPAATAELGVFDTIVDSALFHIFREDPGTRADYVRSLHSLCAPGGLVHVLALSDTDPGFGPRISDRLLRESFDAGWELEDLRPASYRGRVTSVVADQVAGLDVAANGTVNTAAWLARIRRV
;
A
#
# COMPACT_ATOMS: atom_id res chain seq x y z
N MET A 1 -4.72 16.83 -21.05
CA MET A 1 -4.19 17.39 -19.78
C MET A 1 -3.82 16.33 -18.71
N HIS A 2 -4.21 15.05 -18.85
CA HIS A 2 -3.97 14.02 -17.81
C HIS A 2 -2.56 13.38 -17.83
N ALA A 3 -1.90 13.31 -18.98
CA ALA A 3 -0.54 12.70 -19.05
C ALA A 3 0.52 13.47 -18.24
N GLY A 4 0.44 14.81 -18.20
CA GLY A 4 1.41 15.63 -17.47
C GLY A 4 1.33 15.51 -15.94
N VAL A 5 0.12 15.31 -15.39
CA VAL A 5 -0.09 15.14 -13.94
C VAL A 5 0.45 13.78 -13.48
N MET A 6 0.29 12.75 -14.30
CA MET A 6 0.82 11.40 -14.04
C MET A 6 2.35 11.37 -14.00
N THR A 7 2.99 12.11 -14.91
CA THR A 7 4.45 12.22 -14.96
C THR A 7 4.98 12.88 -13.69
N GLN A 8 4.34 13.95 -13.20
CA GLN A 8 4.74 14.63 -11.97
C GLN A 8 4.56 13.75 -10.71
N ALA A 9 3.46 13.00 -10.61
CA ALA A 9 3.26 12.08 -9.49
C ALA A 9 4.31 10.96 -9.48
N ALA A 10 4.59 10.35 -10.63
CA ALA A 10 5.63 9.32 -10.75
C ALA A 10 7.03 9.89 -10.44
N GLU A 11 7.34 11.11 -10.88
CA GLU A 11 8.61 11.79 -10.60
C GLU A 11 8.83 12.02 -9.11
N PHE A 12 7.79 12.44 -8.38
CA PHE A 12 7.85 12.61 -6.92
C PHE A 12 8.25 11.29 -6.22
N TRP A 13 7.57 10.18 -6.58
CA TRP A 13 7.86 8.87 -6.01
C TRP A 13 9.23 8.34 -6.44
N ASN A 14 9.61 8.51 -7.71
CA ASN A 14 10.94 8.12 -8.20
C ASN A 14 12.03 8.76 -7.35
N THR A 15 11.97 10.08 -7.15
CA THR A 15 12.96 10.83 -6.35
C THR A 15 13.10 10.25 -4.94
N ALA A 16 12.00 9.86 -4.29
CA ALA A 16 12.06 9.30 -2.94
C ALA A 16 12.86 7.98 -2.86
N TYR A 17 12.81 7.16 -3.91
CA TYR A 17 13.60 5.91 -4.00
C TYR A 17 15.02 6.16 -4.48
N ASP A 18 15.22 7.08 -5.44
CA ASP A 18 16.54 7.39 -6.01
C ASP A 18 17.43 8.06 -4.96
N ASP A 19 16.86 8.92 -4.09
CA ASP A 19 17.57 9.66 -3.03
C ASP A 19 17.59 8.93 -1.67
N ASP A 20 17.01 7.73 -1.56
CA ASP A 20 16.85 6.95 -0.29
C ASP A 20 16.17 7.75 0.83
N THR A 21 15.20 8.58 0.48
CA THR A 21 14.47 9.45 1.44
C THR A 21 13.07 8.92 1.81
N ALA A 22 12.66 7.78 1.26
CA ALA A 22 11.35 7.16 1.48
C ALA A 22 11.19 6.69 2.95
N PRO A 23 10.33 7.33 3.77
CA PRO A 23 10.18 6.96 5.17
C PRO A 23 9.40 5.64 5.35
N TRP A 24 8.69 5.18 4.33
CA TRP A 24 7.97 3.90 4.34
C TRP A 24 8.87 2.68 4.05
N VAL A 25 10.10 2.86 3.60
CA VAL A 25 11.08 1.79 3.36
C VAL A 25 11.77 1.44 4.67
N ILE A 26 11.31 0.38 5.33
CA ILE A 26 11.83 -0.05 6.65
C ILE A 26 12.65 -1.33 6.61
N GLY A 27 12.76 -1.97 5.42
CA GLY A 27 13.52 -3.20 5.22
C GLY A 27 12.78 -4.49 5.59
N GLU A 28 11.56 -4.39 6.09
CA GLU A 28 10.71 -5.51 6.51
C GLU A 28 9.22 -5.21 6.24
N PRO A 29 8.34 -6.23 6.13
CA PRO A 29 6.90 -5.98 6.01
C PRO A 29 6.35 -5.30 7.26
N GLN A 30 5.29 -4.50 7.10
CA GLN A 30 4.61 -3.85 8.22
C GLN A 30 4.10 -4.90 9.21
N PRO A 31 4.38 -4.75 10.53
CA PRO A 31 3.93 -5.71 11.54
C PRO A 31 2.43 -6.00 11.50
N ALA A 32 1.60 -4.97 11.24
CA ALA A 32 0.15 -5.12 11.13
C ALA A 32 -0.26 -6.06 9.97
N ILE A 33 0.46 -6.03 8.85
CA ILE A 33 0.19 -6.94 7.72
C ILE A 33 0.70 -8.36 8.02
N VAL A 34 1.82 -8.50 8.74
CA VAL A 34 2.29 -9.81 9.24
C VAL A 34 1.25 -10.45 10.19
N GLU A 35 0.59 -9.65 11.03
CA GLU A 35 -0.50 -10.12 11.89
C GLU A 35 -1.71 -10.60 11.07
N VAL A 36 -2.07 -9.89 10.00
CA VAL A 36 -3.15 -10.29 9.07
C VAL A 36 -2.83 -11.65 8.43
N GLU A 37 -1.59 -11.85 8.00
CA GLU A 37 -1.13 -13.12 7.44
C GLU A 37 -1.21 -14.25 8.47
N ARG A 38 -0.65 -14.05 9.67
CA ARG A 38 -0.67 -15.04 10.76
C ARG A 38 -2.07 -15.40 11.23
N ALA A 39 -3.03 -14.49 11.08
CA ALA A 39 -4.44 -14.74 11.34
C ALA A 39 -5.15 -15.56 10.23
N GLY A 40 -4.43 -15.94 9.16
CA GLY A 40 -4.99 -16.67 8.02
C GLY A 40 -5.96 -15.85 7.16
N LEU A 41 -5.81 -14.53 7.19
CA LEU A 41 -6.69 -13.60 6.45
C LEU A 41 -6.11 -13.22 5.08
N ILE A 42 -4.89 -13.62 4.75
CA ILE A 42 -4.33 -13.58 3.40
C ILE A 42 -4.52 -14.94 2.76
N ARG A 43 -5.11 -14.97 1.56
CA ARG A 43 -5.43 -16.22 0.87
C ARG A 43 -5.40 -16.05 -0.64
N GLY A 44 -5.25 -17.17 -1.34
CA GLY A 44 -5.31 -17.25 -2.79
C GLY A 44 -4.26 -16.38 -3.48
N ARG A 45 -4.64 -15.75 -4.57
CA ARG A 45 -3.81 -14.84 -5.33
C ARG A 45 -3.83 -13.46 -4.71
N VAL A 46 -2.66 -12.87 -4.48
CA VAL A 46 -2.49 -11.62 -3.72
C VAL A 46 -2.00 -10.48 -4.61
N LEU A 47 -2.61 -9.30 -4.49
CA LEU A 47 -2.11 -8.04 -5.03
C LEU A 47 -1.57 -7.18 -3.88
N ASP A 48 -0.33 -6.73 -4.00
CA ASP A 48 0.27 -5.70 -3.15
C ASP A 48 0.27 -4.38 -3.92
N VAL A 49 -0.69 -3.51 -3.63
CA VAL A 49 -0.94 -2.28 -4.38
C VAL A 49 -0.17 -1.10 -3.77
N GLY A 50 0.63 -0.40 -4.58
CA GLY A 50 1.61 0.56 -4.08
C GLY A 50 2.76 -0.17 -3.36
N THR A 51 3.28 -1.23 -4.00
CA THR A 51 4.23 -2.17 -3.37
C THR A 51 5.53 -1.52 -2.85
N GLY A 52 5.88 -0.34 -3.37
CA GLY A 52 7.06 0.39 -2.97
C GLY A 52 8.34 -0.42 -3.10
N ALA A 53 9.07 -0.59 -1.98
CA ALA A 53 10.28 -1.42 -1.90
C ALA A 53 10.03 -2.93 -1.99
N GLY A 54 8.78 -3.35 -2.14
CA GLY A 54 8.38 -4.75 -2.32
C GLY A 54 8.35 -5.58 -1.04
N GLU A 55 8.40 -4.98 0.13
CA GLU A 55 8.60 -5.68 1.40
C GLU A 55 7.50 -6.71 1.69
N HIS A 56 6.22 -6.37 1.45
CA HIS A 56 5.10 -7.31 1.59
C HIS A 56 5.11 -8.36 0.49
N THR A 57 5.27 -7.95 -0.78
CA THR A 57 5.36 -8.87 -1.92
C THR A 57 6.45 -9.91 -1.71
N ILE A 58 7.65 -9.49 -1.27
CA ILE A 58 8.79 -10.39 -1.02
C ILE A 58 8.47 -11.36 0.12
N ALA A 59 7.96 -10.84 1.25
CA ALA A 59 7.66 -11.66 2.43
C ALA A 59 6.58 -12.71 2.14
N LEU A 60 5.48 -12.29 1.50
CA LEU A 60 4.39 -13.21 1.14
C LEU A 60 4.80 -14.22 0.07
N THR A 61 5.64 -13.82 -0.91
CA THR A 61 6.20 -14.77 -1.89
C THR A 61 7.08 -15.82 -1.21
N ALA A 62 7.90 -15.41 -0.24
CA ALA A 62 8.74 -16.34 0.53
C ALA A 62 7.92 -17.35 1.36
N LEU A 63 6.70 -16.96 1.76
CA LEU A 63 5.73 -17.85 2.44
C LEU A 63 4.94 -18.75 1.47
N GLY A 64 5.15 -18.60 0.14
CA GLY A 64 4.54 -19.46 -0.88
C GLY A 64 3.24 -18.92 -1.48
N TYR A 65 2.85 -17.68 -1.20
CA TYR A 65 1.69 -17.04 -1.85
C TYR A 65 2.01 -16.67 -3.31
N ASP A 66 0.98 -16.70 -4.16
CA ASP A 66 1.02 -16.16 -5.53
C ASP A 66 0.79 -14.65 -5.46
N VAL A 67 1.87 -13.86 -5.45
CA VAL A 67 1.81 -12.41 -5.22
C VAL A 67 2.27 -11.63 -6.44
N LEU A 68 1.56 -10.52 -6.72
CA LEU A 68 2.00 -9.49 -7.65
C LEU A 68 2.06 -8.14 -6.90
N GLY A 69 3.23 -7.51 -6.88
CA GLY A 69 3.38 -6.12 -6.43
C GLY A 69 3.23 -5.17 -7.61
N ILE A 70 2.43 -4.12 -7.45
CA ILE A 70 2.34 -3.03 -8.44
C ILE A 70 2.66 -1.68 -7.80
N ASP A 71 3.31 -0.82 -8.58
CA ASP A 71 3.60 0.56 -8.18
C ASP A 71 3.55 1.48 -9.41
N LEU A 72 3.22 2.75 -9.21
CA LEU A 72 3.24 3.78 -10.25
C LEU A 72 4.68 4.14 -10.65
N SER A 73 5.62 4.06 -9.69
CA SER A 73 7.02 4.46 -9.85
C SER A 73 7.87 3.34 -10.46
N PRO A 74 8.47 3.55 -11.66
CA PRO A 74 9.48 2.65 -12.18
C PRO A 74 10.68 2.46 -11.23
N SER A 75 11.13 3.52 -10.55
CA SER A 75 12.25 3.46 -9.58
C SER A 75 11.90 2.58 -8.38
N ALA A 76 10.65 2.66 -7.87
CA ALA A 76 10.16 1.76 -6.83
C ALA A 76 10.20 0.29 -7.27
N VAL A 77 9.67 -0.01 -8.46
CA VAL A 77 9.65 -1.37 -9.02
C VAL A 77 11.06 -1.91 -9.20
N GLU A 78 12.00 -1.10 -9.68
CA GLU A 78 13.39 -1.51 -9.83
C GLU A 78 14.07 -1.72 -8.47
N TYR A 79 13.77 -0.86 -7.49
CA TYR A 79 14.21 -1.04 -6.11
C TYR A 79 13.67 -2.36 -5.53
N ALA A 80 12.38 -2.64 -5.69
CA ALA A 80 11.75 -3.87 -5.22
C ALA A 80 12.39 -5.14 -5.82
N ARG A 81 12.73 -5.12 -7.12
CA ARG A 81 13.42 -6.23 -7.79
C ARG A 81 14.82 -6.48 -7.20
N ARG A 82 15.60 -5.40 -6.99
CA ARG A 82 16.92 -5.51 -6.33
C ARG A 82 16.79 -6.02 -4.91
N ASN A 83 15.81 -5.52 -4.15
CA ASN A 83 15.52 -5.96 -2.79
C ASN A 83 15.14 -7.45 -2.74
N ALA A 84 14.29 -7.92 -3.64
CA ALA A 84 13.92 -9.32 -3.76
C ALA A 84 15.14 -10.23 -4.04
N ALA A 85 16.00 -9.82 -4.97
CA ALA A 85 17.23 -10.55 -5.27
C ALA A 85 18.16 -10.59 -4.05
N ALA A 86 18.36 -9.47 -3.36
CA ALA A 86 19.20 -9.38 -2.16
C ALA A 86 18.68 -10.23 -1.00
N LYS A 87 17.36 -10.38 -0.89
CA LYS A 87 16.69 -11.22 0.12
C LYS A 87 16.57 -12.70 -0.30
N GLY A 88 17.08 -13.09 -1.46
CA GLY A 88 17.02 -14.47 -1.95
C GLY A 88 15.62 -14.92 -2.38
N VAL A 89 14.75 -14.00 -2.78
CA VAL A 89 13.38 -14.26 -3.25
C VAL A 89 13.21 -13.78 -4.70
N PRO A 90 13.99 -14.28 -5.66
CA PRO A 90 13.94 -13.80 -7.05
C PRO A 90 12.62 -14.15 -7.76
N ALA A 91 11.78 -15.00 -7.16
CA ALA A 91 10.46 -15.34 -7.66
C ALA A 91 9.41 -14.24 -7.41
N ALA A 92 9.70 -13.24 -6.59
CA ALA A 92 8.80 -12.11 -6.35
C ALA A 92 8.57 -11.31 -7.65
N ARG A 93 7.30 -11.00 -7.94
CA ARG A 93 6.89 -10.38 -9.20
C ARG A 93 6.43 -8.96 -8.98
N PHE A 94 6.93 -8.06 -9.83
CA PHE A 94 6.64 -6.63 -9.75
C PHE A 94 6.31 -6.07 -11.13
N ARG A 95 5.37 -5.13 -11.17
CA ARG A 95 4.94 -4.44 -12.40
C ARG A 95 4.70 -2.96 -12.15
N VAL A 96 5.09 -2.12 -13.11
CA VAL A 96 4.69 -0.70 -13.13
C VAL A 96 3.24 -0.63 -13.58
N ALA A 97 2.38 -0.08 -12.73
CA ALA A 97 0.97 0.13 -13.03
C ALA A 97 0.39 1.28 -12.19
N ASP A 98 -0.55 2.02 -12.76
CA ASP A 98 -1.29 3.06 -12.06
C ASP A 98 -2.56 2.49 -11.43
N ALA A 99 -2.51 2.26 -10.14
CA ALA A 99 -3.60 1.68 -9.37
C ALA A 99 -4.91 2.50 -9.44
N VAL A 100 -4.83 3.82 -9.67
CA VAL A 100 -6.00 4.69 -9.80
C VAL A 100 -6.75 4.43 -11.11
N ARG A 101 -6.04 4.10 -12.19
CA ARG A 101 -6.60 4.03 -13.55
C ARG A 101 -7.06 2.64 -13.97
N LEU A 102 -6.67 1.60 -13.25
CA LEU A 102 -7.00 0.21 -13.63
C LEU A 102 -8.50 -0.03 -13.75
N GLY A 103 -9.33 0.55 -12.88
CA GLY A 103 -10.78 0.39 -12.95
C GLY A 103 -11.45 1.06 -14.16
N ALA A 104 -10.75 1.98 -14.84
CA ALA A 104 -11.18 2.63 -16.06
C ALA A 104 -10.58 2.00 -17.34
N ASP A 105 -9.67 1.01 -17.17
CA ASP A 105 -9.01 0.29 -18.27
C ASP A 105 -9.30 -1.22 -18.19
N PRO A 106 -10.40 -1.69 -18.81
CA PRO A 106 -10.76 -3.10 -18.79
C PRO A 106 -9.70 -4.04 -19.38
N ALA A 107 -8.89 -3.57 -20.35
CA ALA A 107 -7.85 -4.36 -20.96
C ALA A 107 -6.68 -4.57 -19.98
N ALA A 108 -6.22 -3.52 -19.32
CA ALA A 108 -5.18 -3.61 -18.30
C ALA A 108 -5.65 -4.44 -17.08
N THR A 109 -6.91 -4.28 -16.66
CA THR A 109 -7.51 -5.08 -15.59
C THR A 109 -7.57 -6.57 -15.97
N ALA A 110 -8.00 -6.89 -17.20
CA ALA A 110 -8.06 -8.27 -17.68
C ALA A 110 -6.67 -8.92 -17.77
N GLU A 111 -5.65 -8.15 -18.15
CA GLU A 111 -4.26 -8.64 -18.21
C GLU A 111 -3.70 -8.95 -16.80
N LEU A 112 -4.05 -8.15 -15.80
CA LEU A 112 -3.68 -8.41 -14.41
C LEU A 112 -4.47 -9.57 -13.82
N GLY A 113 -5.72 -9.74 -14.23
CA GLY A 113 -6.67 -10.69 -13.65
C GLY A 113 -7.21 -10.22 -12.30
N VAL A 114 -7.86 -11.14 -11.58
CA VAL A 114 -8.45 -10.87 -10.27
C VAL A 114 -7.64 -11.51 -9.14
N PHE A 115 -7.81 -10.97 -7.93
CA PHE A 115 -7.07 -11.35 -6.74
C PHE A 115 -8.03 -11.68 -5.60
N ASP A 116 -7.73 -12.74 -4.85
CA ASP A 116 -8.52 -13.15 -3.68
C ASP A 116 -8.24 -12.26 -2.46
N THR A 117 -7.03 -11.67 -2.43
CA THR A 117 -6.62 -10.72 -1.40
C THR A 117 -5.90 -9.54 -2.03
N ILE A 118 -6.23 -8.33 -1.60
CA ILE A 118 -5.50 -7.11 -1.92
C ILE A 118 -4.94 -6.51 -0.63
N VAL A 119 -3.66 -6.18 -0.62
CA VAL A 119 -2.99 -5.48 0.47
C VAL A 119 -2.69 -4.06 0.01
N ASP A 120 -3.21 -3.08 0.74
CA ASP A 120 -2.87 -1.66 0.64
C ASP A 120 -2.17 -1.25 1.93
N SER A 121 -0.90 -0.98 1.85
CA SER A 121 -0.12 -0.49 2.99
C SER A 121 0.42 0.90 2.67
N ALA A 122 -0.28 1.92 3.17
CA ALA A 122 0.07 3.33 3.03
C ALA A 122 -0.12 3.93 1.61
N LEU A 123 -1.04 3.38 0.79
CA LEU A 123 -1.41 4.00 -0.48
C LEU A 123 -2.73 4.77 -0.38
N PHE A 124 -3.79 4.19 0.18
CA PHE A 124 -5.12 4.80 0.25
C PHE A 124 -5.11 6.23 0.83
N HIS A 125 -4.35 6.46 1.88
CA HIS A 125 -4.36 7.74 2.61
C HIS A 125 -3.77 8.91 1.81
N ILE A 126 -3.01 8.65 0.76
CA ILE A 126 -2.47 9.74 -0.10
C ILE A 126 -3.57 10.44 -0.89
N PHE A 127 -4.72 9.80 -1.07
CA PHE A 127 -5.87 10.36 -1.79
C PHE A 127 -6.87 11.10 -0.88
N ARG A 128 -6.50 11.44 0.36
CA ARG A 128 -7.40 12.04 1.36
C ARG A 128 -8.04 13.35 0.88
N GLU A 129 -7.28 14.20 0.19
CA GLU A 129 -7.72 15.52 -0.25
C GLU A 129 -8.37 15.51 -1.65
N ASP A 130 -8.35 14.38 -2.36
CA ASP A 130 -8.93 14.24 -3.71
C ASP A 130 -9.99 13.13 -3.73
N PRO A 131 -11.27 13.49 -3.48
CA PRO A 131 -12.37 12.53 -3.50
C PRO A 131 -12.55 11.84 -4.85
N GLY A 132 -12.24 12.52 -5.96
CA GLY A 132 -12.36 11.95 -7.31
C GLY A 132 -11.34 10.84 -7.53
N THR A 133 -10.06 11.12 -7.29
CA THR A 133 -8.97 10.13 -7.41
C THR A 133 -9.19 8.98 -6.43
N ARG A 134 -9.66 9.26 -5.21
CA ARG A 134 -9.99 8.21 -4.23
C ARG A 134 -11.11 7.28 -4.72
N ALA A 135 -12.16 7.83 -5.30
CA ALA A 135 -13.26 7.04 -5.87
C ALA A 135 -12.79 6.17 -7.06
N ASP A 136 -11.92 6.72 -7.92
CA ASP A 136 -11.33 5.99 -9.04
C ASP A 136 -10.44 4.84 -8.53
N TYR A 137 -9.66 5.09 -7.48
CA TYR A 137 -8.84 4.07 -6.83
C TYR A 137 -9.70 2.94 -6.23
N VAL A 138 -10.75 3.25 -5.46
CA VAL A 138 -11.65 2.23 -4.88
C VAL A 138 -12.36 1.43 -5.97
N ARG A 139 -12.72 2.07 -7.10
CA ARG A 139 -13.27 1.38 -8.29
C ARG A 139 -12.25 0.41 -8.89
N SER A 140 -10.98 0.81 -8.95
CA SER A 140 -9.90 -0.07 -9.42
C SER A 140 -9.72 -1.28 -8.51
N LEU A 141 -9.72 -1.09 -7.18
CA LEU A 141 -9.70 -2.18 -6.23
C LEU A 141 -10.88 -3.14 -6.42
N HIS A 142 -12.09 -2.59 -6.65
CA HIS A 142 -13.28 -3.41 -6.93
C HIS A 142 -13.13 -4.24 -8.19
N SER A 143 -12.58 -3.68 -9.25
CA SER A 143 -12.37 -4.39 -10.51
C SER A 143 -11.33 -5.52 -10.40
N LEU A 144 -10.34 -5.36 -9.52
CA LEU A 144 -9.23 -6.30 -9.31
C LEU A 144 -9.51 -7.34 -8.21
N CYS A 145 -10.40 -7.06 -7.27
CA CYS A 145 -10.75 -7.98 -6.20
C CYS A 145 -11.74 -9.04 -6.71
N ALA A 146 -11.53 -10.30 -6.41
CA ALA A 146 -12.48 -11.36 -6.73
C ALA A 146 -13.79 -11.19 -5.93
N PRO A 147 -14.97 -11.63 -6.43
CA PRO A 147 -16.16 -11.69 -5.60
C PRO A 147 -15.92 -12.49 -4.31
N GLY A 148 -16.27 -11.93 -3.16
CA GLY A 148 -15.94 -12.49 -1.84
C GLY A 148 -14.47 -12.33 -1.43
N GLY A 149 -13.63 -11.68 -2.24
CA GLY A 149 -12.24 -11.37 -1.92
C GLY A 149 -12.13 -10.29 -0.84
N LEU A 150 -10.93 -10.18 -0.27
CA LEU A 150 -10.64 -9.26 0.84
C LEU A 150 -9.67 -8.16 0.40
N VAL A 151 -9.92 -6.94 0.85
CA VAL A 151 -8.97 -5.83 0.81
C VAL A 151 -8.57 -5.49 2.25
N HIS A 152 -7.27 -5.50 2.53
CA HIS A 152 -6.70 -5.02 3.79
C HIS A 152 -6.06 -3.67 3.55
N VAL A 153 -6.55 -2.64 4.25
CA VAL A 153 -6.00 -1.28 4.15
C VAL A 153 -5.34 -0.90 5.47
N LEU A 154 -4.03 -0.66 5.44
CA LEU A 154 -3.28 -0.08 6.54
C LEU A 154 -2.98 1.38 6.19
N ALA A 155 -3.65 2.32 6.84
CA ALA A 155 -3.56 3.74 6.54
C ALA A 155 -3.17 4.55 7.79
N LEU A 156 -2.34 5.59 7.62
CA LEU A 156 -1.95 6.48 8.71
C LEU A 156 -3.18 7.18 9.30
N SER A 157 -3.29 7.14 10.64
CA SER A 157 -4.41 7.71 11.41
C SER A 157 -4.14 9.14 11.84
N ASP A 158 -5.19 9.95 11.90
CA ASP A 158 -5.17 11.32 12.42
C ASP A 158 -5.40 11.42 13.94
N THR A 159 -5.52 10.29 14.63
CA THR A 159 -5.78 10.26 16.09
C THR A 159 -4.60 10.74 16.93
N ASP A 160 -3.37 10.56 16.45
CA ASP A 160 -2.15 10.91 17.15
C ASP A 160 -1.16 11.64 16.26
N PRO A 161 -0.16 12.36 16.80
CA PRO A 161 0.93 12.91 16.02
C PRO A 161 1.66 11.84 15.19
N GLY A 162 2.12 12.20 14.00
CA GLY A 162 2.81 11.29 13.08
C GLY A 162 3.26 12.02 11.82
N PHE A 163 3.77 11.29 10.87
CA PHE A 163 4.24 11.83 9.59
C PHE A 163 3.27 11.51 8.45
N GLY A 164 3.40 12.26 7.35
CA GLY A 164 2.66 12.03 6.12
C GLY A 164 1.17 12.37 6.16
N PRO A 165 0.43 12.04 5.10
CA PRO A 165 -1.02 12.23 5.05
C PRO A 165 -1.71 11.24 5.99
N ARG A 166 -2.55 11.76 6.89
CA ARG A 166 -3.28 10.98 7.90
C ARG A 166 -4.78 11.14 7.70
N ILE A 167 -5.54 10.10 7.97
CA ILE A 167 -6.98 10.03 7.72
C ILE A 167 -7.75 9.61 8.98
N SER A 168 -9.03 10.01 9.02
CA SER A 168 -9.97 9.50 10.00
C SER A 168 -10.50 8.11 9.60
N ASP A 169 -10.98 7.34 10.58
CA ASP A 169 -11.71 6.10 10.35
C ASP A 169 -12.98 6.33 9.51
N ARG A 170 -13.59 7.49 9.67
CA ARG A 170 -14.76 7.90 8.90
C ARG A 170 -14.46 7.92 7.40
N LEU A 171 -13.29 8.41 6.97
CA LEU A 171 -12.95 8.45 5.55
C LEU A 171 -12.90 7.04 4.95
N LEU A 172 -12.36 6.06 5.67
CA LEU A 172 -12.37 4.65 5.25
C LEU A 172 -13.81 4.12 5.12
N ARG A 173 -14.65 4.33 6.13
CA ARG A 173 -16.05 3.89 6.13
C ARG A 173 -16.85 4.46 4.97
N GLU A 174 -16.66 5.73 4.66
CA GLU A 174 -17.40 6.44 3.60
C GLU A 174 -16.86 6.12 2.19
N SER A 175 -15.62 5.64 2.06
CA SER A 175 -15.01 5.36 0.77
C SER A 175 -15.32 3.99 0.21
N PHE A 176 -15.61 3.00 1.08
CA PHE A 176 -15.96 1.64 0.71
C PHE A 176 -17.44 1.41 0.99
N ASP A 177 -18.29 1.79 0.03
CA ASP A 177 -19.74 1.75 0.13
C ASP A 177 -20.36 0.66 -0.79
N ALA A 178 -20.95 1.03 -1.91
CA ALA A 178 -21.62 0.10 -2.81
C ALA A 178 -20.66 -0.98 -3.36
N GLY A 179 -21.03 -2.26 -3.17
CA GLY A 179 -20.24 -3.41 -3.60
C GLY A 179 -19.14 -3.83 -2.60
N TRP A 180 -19.15 -3.20 -1.41
CA TRP A 180 -18.21 -3.50 -0.34
C TRP A 180 -18.91 -3.73 1.00
N GLU A 181 -18.35 -4.60 1.82
CA GLU A 181 -18.72 -4.81 3.22
C GLU A 181 -17.49 -4.56 4.10
N LEU A 182 -17.55 -3.55 4.96
CA LEU A 182 -16.51 -3.29 5.97
C LEU A 182 -16.67 -4.28 7.12
N GLU A 183 -15.86 -5.34 7.13
CA GLU A 183 -15.92 -6.41 8.15
C GLU A 183 -15.25 -6.01 9.47
N ASP A 184 -14.16 -5.26 9.39
CA ASP A 184 -13.38 -4.83 10.55
C ASP A 184 -12.69 -3.50 10.28
N LEU A 185 -12.62 -2.64 11.28
CA LEU A 185 -11.85 -1.40 11.25
C LEU A 185 -11.38 -1.09 12.67
N ARG A 186 -10.10 -1.18 12.90
CA ARG A 186 -9.50 -1.05 14.22
C ARG A 186 -8.25 -0.18 14.22
N PRO A 187 -7.89 0.41 15.38
CA PRO A 187 -6.59 1.01 15.58
C PRO A 187 -5.46 0.00 15.33
N ALA A 188 -4.39 0.47 14.72
CA ALA A 188 -3.18 -0.27 14.44
C ALA A 188 -1.95 0.64 14.56
N SER A 189 -0.79 0.11 14.26
CA SER A 189 0.46 0.87 14.22
C SER A 189 1.08 0.75 12.83
N TYR A 190 1.61 1.85 12.33
CA TYR A 190 2.43 1.91 11.13
C TYR A 190 3.86 2.25 11.51
N ARG A 191 4.82 1.47 11.01
CA ARG A 191 6.24 1.71 11.23
C ARG A 191 6.84 2.48 10.06
N GLY A 192 7.53 3.57 10.37
CA GLY A 192 8.30 4.33 9.40
C GLY A 192 9.77 4.45 9.81
N ARG A 193 10.59 4.86 8.85
CA ARG A 193 11.99 5.23 9.07
C ARG A 193 12.09 6.76 9.17
N VAL A 194 12.84 7.27 10.13
CA VAL A 194 13.12 8.69 10.23
C VAL A 194 14.12 9.06 9.12
N THR A 195 13.66 9.87 8.19
CA THR A 195 14.48 10.44 7.10
C THR A 195 14.46 11.95 7.18
N SER A 196 15.30 12.62 6.40
CA SER A 196 15.34 14.10 6.34
C SER A 196 13.99 14.72 5.99
N VAL A 197 13.15 13.99 5.23
CA VAL A 197 11.82 14.46 4.78
C VAL A 197 10.79 14.51 5.91
N VAL A 198 10.91 13.64 6.92
CA VAL A 198 9.92 13.52 8.00
C VAL A 198 10.47 13.86 9.38
N ALA A 199 11.75 14.21 9.50
CA ALA A 199 12.41 14.45 10.80
C ALA A 199 11.65 15.45 11.68
N ASP A 200 11.21 16.56 11.13
CA ASP A 200 10.47 17.60 11.87
C ASP A 200 9.05 17.12 12.26
N GLN A 201 8.44 16.24 11.47
CA GLN A 201 7.09 15.74 11.72
C GLN A 201 7.05 14.70 12.84
N VAL A 202 8.18 14.02 13.08
CA VAL A 202 8.32 13.00 14.13
C VAL A 202 9.06 13.52 15.37
N ALA A 203 9.33 14.82 15.43
CA ALA A 203 9.93 15.45 16.60
C ALA A 203 9.04 15.24 17.84
N GLY A 204 9.62 14.63 18.89
CA GLY A 204 8.87 14.30 20.12
C GLY A 204 8.22 12.93 20.14
N LEU A 205 8.29 12.15 19.04
CA LEU A 205 7.91 10.74 19.04
C LEU A 205 9.07 9.86 19.54
N ASP A 206 8.72 8.67 20.01
CA ASP A 206 9.71 7.68 20.44
C ASP A 206 10.36 7.00 19.22
N VAL A 207 11.59 7.38 18.94
CA VAL A 207 12.39 6.83 17.83
C VAL A 207 13.26 5.70 18.36
N ALA A 208 13.08 4.51 17.80
CA ALA A 208 13.88 3.34 18.17
C ALA A 208 15.36 3.49 17.76
N ALA A 209 16.26 2.73 18.38
CA ALA A 209 17.69 2.80 18.13
C ALA A 209 18.09 2.50 16.67
N ASN A 210 17.26 1.77 15.93
CA ASN A 210 17.44 1.49 14.50
C ASN A 210 16.90 2.59 13.58
N GLY A 211 16.47 3.75 14.12
CA GLY A 211 15.94 4.88 13.37
C GLY A 211 14.49 4.71 12.91
N THR A 212 13.77 3.70 13.41
CA THR A 212 12.34 3.55 13.10
C THR A 212 11.45 4.25 14.14
N VAL A 213 10.26 4.64 13.72
CA VAL A 213 9.21 5.25 14.55
C VAL A 213 7.89 4.58 14.25
N ASN A 214 7.10 4.32 15.30
CA ASN A 214 5.74 3.84 15.15
C ASN A 214 4.76 5.01 15.27
N THR A 215 3.78 5.07 14.37
CA THR A 215 2.72 6.07 14.36
C THR A 215 1.36 5.38 14.34
N ALA A 216 0.31 6.08 14.80
CA ALA A 216 -1.04 5.56 14.77
C ALA A 216 -1.49 5.27 13.33
N ALA A 217 -2.21 4.17 13.16
CA ALA A 217 -2.78 3.75 11.90
C ALA A 217 -4.18 3.16 12.10
N TRP A 218 -4.93 3.08 11.02
CA TRP A 218 -6.14 2.28 10.88
C TRP A 218 -5.82 1.02 10.09
N LEU A 219 -6.30 -0.13 10.57
CA LEU A 219 -6.31 -1.36 9.80
C LEU A 219 -7.76 -1.74 9.51
N ALA A 220 -8.12 -1.71 8.23
CA ALA A 220 -9.42 -2.11 7.73
C ALA A 220 -9.36 -3.46 7.04
N ARG A 221 -10.41 -4.29 7.22
CA ARG A 221 -10.70 -5.49 6.41
C ARG A 221 -12.03 -5.29 5.73
N ILE A 222 -12.01 -5.36 4.42
CA ILE A 222 -13.12 -5.00 3.55
C ILE A 222 -13.35 -6.15 2.58
N ARG A 223 -14.60 -6.65 2.50
CA ARG A 223 -14.99 -7.73 1.58
C ARG A 223 -15.67 -7.15 0.36
N ARG A 224 -15.32 -7.65 -0.83
CA ARG A 224 -16.12 -7.42 -2.04
C ARG A 224 -17.40 -8.29 -2.00
N VAL A 225 -18.58 -7.66 -2.09
CA VAL A 225 -19.90 -8.30 -2.12
C VAL A 225 -20.52 -8.24 -3.50
#